data_74f602cb709fd8cf7a16979e4f916c91
#
_entry.id   74f602cb709fd8cf7a16979e4f916c91
#
_cell.length_a   1.000
_cell.length_b   1.000
_cell.length_c   1.000
_cell.angle_alpha   90.00
_cell.angle_beta   90.00
_cell.angle_gamma   90.00
#
_symmetry.space_group_name_H-M   'P 1'
#
loop_
_entity.id
_entity.type
_entity.pdbx_description
1 polymer ?
#
loop_
_entity_poly.entity_id
_entity_poly.type
_entity_poly.pdbx_seq_one_letter_code
_entity_poly.pdbx_strand_id
1 'polypeptide(L)'
;MTTTGLSVITVCMNRDHHLKATAVRVAESVHHQEHLVLDWSSREPLRRDQLPNDSRIRLERVEGESSWNLCRAYNVAAKLAHGDVLLKLDADCWPEHIDPALHLKTVSDVCWFGSGSDGRLGQFLMSRAAFEAVGGFNELLVGYGFDDKDLKARLQSLGFVIQLLPEASIGVIPHSIHERVSRTDIKGLSSSPLQESLSFAQRRATAMSNRVAAAYSPWTTHSMGTRYVQSQNQTLIADQTSVPQHEPSVAGELERLRRQVFWGEFLLIPAAVVRRLPQCLLSSDAKGFYVICQWHKIYWLSIRQIFHFLVMPLEPGFWRI
;
A
#
# COMPACT_ATOMS: atom_id res chain seq x y z
N MET A 1 31.06 11.90 -15.22
CA MET A 1 30.25 11.25 -14.18
C MET A 1 28.81 11.69 -14.44
N THR A 2 27.96 10.78 -14.92
CA THR A 2 26.52 11.04 -15.05
C THR A 2 25.97 11.28 -13.65
N THR A 3 25.41 12.43 -13.41
CA THR A 3 24.74 12.74 -12.13
C THR A 3 23.55 11.80 -12.01
N THR A 4 23.58 10.92 -11.02
CA THR A 4 22.48 10.00 -10.72
C THR A 4 21.22 10.80 -10.42
N GLY A 5 20.20 10.68 -11.28
CA GLY A 5 18.95 11.44 -11.16
C GLY A 5 18.00 10.84 -10.12
N LEU A 6 17.42 11.71 -9.27
CA LEU A 6 16.34 11.33 -8.33
C LEU A 6 14.98 11.70 -8.93
N SER A 7 14.13 10.71 -9.17
CA SER A 7 12.71 10.90 -9.46
C SER A 7 11.87 10.69 -8.21
N VAL A 8 11.10 11.69 -7.83
CA VAL A 8 9.97 11.52 -6.90
C VAL A 8 8.80 10.96 -7.70
N ILE A 9 8.23 9.85 -7.27
CA ILE A 9 7.06 9.23 -7.91
C ILE A 9 5.86 9.28 -6.96
N THR A 10 4.78 9.92 -7.41
CA THR A 10 3.54 10.05 -6.64
C THR A 10 2.36 9.63 -7.50
N VAL A 11 1.52 8.75 -6.97
CA VAL A 11 0.29 8.33 -7.65
C VAL A 11 -0.92 8.85 -6.89
N CYS A 12 -1.92 9.33 -7.61
CA CYS A 12 -3.13 9.91 -7.06
C CYS A 12 -4.37 9.32 -7.75
N MET A 13 -5.35 8.90 -6.95
CA MET A 13 -6.70 8.57 -7.42
C MET A 13 -7.71 9.23 -6.50
N ASN A 14 -8.43 10.24 -7.00
CA ASN A 14 -9.46 10.97 -6.25
C ASN A 14 -8.96 11.61 -4.94
N ARG A 15 -7.67 12.00 -4.86
CA ARG A 15 -7.02 12.61 -3.68
C ARG A 15 -6.31 13.91 -4.07
N ASP A 16 -6.87 14.63 -5.03
CA ASP A 16 -6.29 15.87 -5.58
C ASP A 16 -6.01 16.92 -4.50
N HIS A 17 -6.84 17.02 -3.47
CA HIS A 17 -6.67 17.96 -2.36
C HIS A 17 -5.42 17.67 -1.52
N HIS A 18 -5.08 16.39 -1.27
CA HIS A 18 -3.81 16.03 -0.62
C HIS A 18 -2.65 16.31 -1.55
N LEU A 19 -2.72 15.84 -2.79
CA LEU A 19 -1.66 16.01 -3.77
C LEU A 19 -1.31 17.49 -4.00
N LYS A 20 -2.30 18.37 -4.12
CA LYS A 20 -2.09 19.82 -4.29
C LYS A 20 -1.31 20.43 -3.12
N ALA A 21 -1.59 19.99 -1.91
CA ALA A 21 -0.87 20.47 -0.73
C ALA A 21 0.53 19.90 -0.64
N THR A 22 0.74 18.62 -0.93
CA THR A 22 2.05 17.96 -0.84
C THR A 22 2.96 18.28 -2.00
N ALA A 23 2.43 18.48 -3.22
CA ALA A 23 3.22 18.83 -4.40
C ALA A 23 3.97 20.16 -4.21
N VAL A 24 3.43 21.12 -3.46
CA VAL A 24 4.14 22.36 -3.09
C VAL A 24 5.38 22.04 -2.27
N ARG A 25 5.24 21.15 -1.29
CA ARG A 25 6.37 20.70 -0.45
C ARG A 25 7.42 19.92 -1.24
N VAL A 26 6.97 19.08 -2.19
CA VAL A 26 7.93 18.41 -3.09
C VAL A 26 8.67 19.41 -3.95
N ALA A 27 8.00 20.42 -4.50
CA ALA A 27 8.63 21.48 -5.29
C ALA A 27 9.67 22.30 -4.50
N GLU A 28 9.50 22.45 -3.19
CA GLU A 28 10.47 23.09 -2.29
C GLU A 28 11.74 22.23 -2.08
N SER A 29 11.70 20.93 -2.37
CA SER A 29 12.87 20.05 -2.25
C SER A 29 13.83 20.26 -3.41
N VAL A 30 15.08 20.63 -3.11
CA VAL A 30 16.12 20.92 -4.12
C VAL A 30 16.86 19.69 -4.64
N HIS A 31 16.57 18.51 -4.12
CA HIS A 31 17.35 17.29 -4.37
C HIS A 31 16.86 16.43 -5.52
N HIS A 32 15.60 16.61 -5.97
CA HIS A 32 15.02 15.82 -7.07
C HIS A 32 15.15 16.55 -8.42
N GLN A 33 15.32 15.77 -9.50
CA GLN A 33 15.32 16.26 -10.87
C GLN A 33 13.96 16.09 -11.55
N GLU A 34 13.14 15.18 -11.05
CA GLU A 34 11.82 14.92 -11.60
C GLU A 34 10.82 14.65 -10.45
N HIS A 35 9.62 15.23 -10.56
CA HIS A 35 8.45 14.81 -9.80
C HIS A 35 7.42 14.25 -10.77
N LEU A 36 7.39 12.92 -10.92
CA LEU A 36 6.37 12.25 -11.72
C LEU A 36 5.10 12.08 -10.89
N VAL A 37 4.05 12.76 -11.31
CA VAL A 37 2.69 12.63 -10.79
C VAL A 37 1.89 11.77 -11.76
N LEU A 38 1.39 10.63 -11.29
CA LEU A 38 0.53 9.74 -12.07
C LEU A 38 -0.91 9.83 -11.58
N ASP A 39 -1.81 10.36 -12.41
CA ASP A 39 -3.25 10.32 -12.17
C ASP A 39 -3.81 8.94 -12.53
N TRP A 40 -4.18 8.18 -11.50
CA TRP A 40 -4.71 6.82 -11.62
C TRP A 40 -6.22 6.84 -11.80
N SER A 41 -6.69 7.23 -13.00
CA SER A 41 -8.12 7.27 -13.36
C SER A 41 -8.99 8.05 -12.36
N SER A 42 -8.52 9.19 -11.87
CA SER A 42 -9.37 10.06 -11.04
C SER A 42 -10.63 10.48 -11.81
N ARG A 43 -11.77 10.58 -11.13
CA ARG A 43 -13.05 11.01 -11.73
C ARG A 43 -12.93 12.38 -12.37
N GLU A 44 -12.34 13.32 -11.62
CA GLU A 44 -11.92 14.60 -12.15
C GLU A 44 -10.44 14.50 -12.51
N PRO A 45 -10.09 14.51 -13.79
CA PRO A 45 -8.70 14.44 -14.23
C PRO A 45 -7.85 15.55 -13.60
N LEU A 46 -6.68 15.17 -13.10
CA LEU A 46 -5.71 16.16 -12.66
C LEU A 46 -5.25 17.00 -13.85
N ARG A 47 -5.10 18.30 -13.62
CA ARG A 47 -4.58 19.24 -14.62
C ARG A 47 -3.28 19.85 -14.14
N ARG A 48 -2.36 20.12 -15.07
CA ARG A 48 -1.06 20.67 -14.78
C ARG A 48 -1.14 22.05 -14.09
N ASP A 49 -2.16 22.85 -14.44
CA ASP A 49 -2.42 24.18 -13.86
C ASP A 49 -2.86 24.15 -12.39
N GLN A 50 -3.25 22.99 -11.87
CA GLN A 50 -3.61 22.77 -10.48
C GLN A 50 -2.42 22.40 -9.58
N LEU A 51 -1.27 22.15 -10.19
CA LEU A 51 -0.02 21.81 -9.50
C LEU A 51 0.94 23.01 -9.48
N PRO A 52 1.94 23.02 -8.61
CA PRO A 52 2.93 24.11 -8.57
C PRO A 52 3.57 24.40 -9.94
N ASN A 53 3.94 25.65 -10.19
CA ASN A 53 4.68 26.03 -11.38
C ASN A 53 6.16 25.66 -11.25
N ASP A 54 6.42 24.34 -11.27
CA ASP A 54 7.75 23.75 -11.18
C ASP A 54 7.98 22.89 -12.44
N SER A 55 9.00 23.22 -13.22
CA SER A 55 9.34 22.52 -14.46
C SER A 55 9.73 21.06 -14.26
N ARG A 56 10.07 20.64 -13.04
CA ARG A 56 10.38 19.25 -12.69
C ARG A 56 9.14 18.37 -12.60
N ILE A 57 7.93 18.96 -12.48
CA ILE A 57 6.68 18.19 -12.39
C ILE A 57 6.26 17.73 -13.77
N ARG A 58 6.15 16.40 -13.91
CA ARG A 58 5.56 15.73 -15.08
C ARG A 58 4.28 15.04 -14.65
N LEU A 59 3.18 15.39 -15.29
CA LEU A 59 1.86 14.81 -15.05
C LEU A 59 1.54 13.79 -16.14
N GLU A 60 1.29 12.56 -15.74
CA GLU A 60 0.85 11.46 -16.60
C GLU A 60 -0.51 10.95 -16.12
N ARG A 61 -1.27 10.31 -17.00
CA ARG A 61 -2.59 9.78 -16.67
C ARG A 61 -2.77 8.36 -17.18
N VAL A 62 -3.29 7.50 -16.29
CA VAL A 62 -3.86 6.19 -16.64
C VAL A 62 -5.37 6.33 -16.71
N GLU A 63 -6.01 5.74 -17.71
CA GLU A 63 -7.45 5.69 -17.87
C GLU A 63 -7.98 4.24 -17.82
N GLY A 64 -9.24 4.09 -17.44
CA GLY A 64 -9.94 2.81 -17.45
C GLY A 64 -9.74 1.96 -16.18
N GLU A 65 -9.00 2.45 -15.19
CA GLU A 65 -8.86 1.76 -13.90
C GLU A 65 -10.06 2.09 -13.00
N SER A 66 -10.86 1.07 -12.70
CA SER A 66 -12.09 1.24 -11.91
C SER A 66 -11.84 1.29 -10.40
N SER A 67 -10.62 0.93 -9.96
CA SER A 67 -10.28 0.86 -8.53
C SER A 67 -8.80 1.15 -8.28
N TRP A 68 -8.52 1.62 -7.05
CA TRP A 68 -7.15 1.79 -6.59
C TRP A 68 -6.40 0.44 -6.53
N ASN A 69 -5.26 0.38 -7.18
CA ASN A 69 -4.29 -0.70 -7.06
C ASN A 69 -2.89 -0.10 -6.92
N LEU A 70 -2.38 -0.08 -5.69
CA LEU A 70 -1.08 0.49 -5.36
C LEU A 70 0.04 -0.16 -6.18
N CYS A 71 0.06 -1.49 -6.24
CA CYS A 71 1.14 -2.25 -6.88
C CYS A 71 1.25 -1.91 -8.37
N ARG A 72 0.14 -1.97 -9.10
CA ARG A 72 0.11 -1.63 -10.54
C ARG A 72 0.45 -0.16 -10.77
N ALA A 73 -0.12 0.73 -9.96
CA ALA A 73 0.05 2.16 -10.11
C ALA A 73 1.53 2.58 -9.93
N TYR A 74 2.20 2.10 -8.90
CA TYR A 74 3.61 2.42 -8.68
C TYR A 74 4.57 1.67 -9.60
N ASN A 75 4.22 0.49 -10.11
CA ASN A 75 4.99 -0.17 -11.17
C ASN A 75 4.99 0.67 -12.46
N VAL A 76 3.83 1.22 -12.84
CA VAL A 76 3.74 2.15 -13.99
C VAL A 76 4.53 3.42 -13.72
N ALA A 77 4.35 4.05 -12.56
CA ALA A 77 5.07 5.27 -12.22
C ALA A 77 6.60 5.06 -12.23
N ALA A 78 7.09 3.97 -11.65
CA ALA A 78 8.51 3.63 -11.67
C ALA A 78 9.04 3.41 -13.09
N LYS A 79 8.25 2.79 -13.96
CA LYS A 79 8.61 2.56 -15.37
C LYS A 79 8.66 3.85 -16.17
N LEU A 80 7.79 4.81 -15.88
CA LEU A 80 7.73 6.10 -16.57
C LEU A 80 8.78 7.09 -16.06
N ALA A 81 9.22 6.99 -14.83
CA ALA A 81 10.19 7.89 -14.23
C ALA A 81 11.55 7.81 -14.96
N HIS A 82 12.32 8.89 -15.02
CA HIS A 82 13.59 8.98 -15.74
C HIS A 82 14.82 8.76 -14.85
N GLY A 83 14.73 9.06 -13.54
CA GLY A 83 15.86 8.99 -12.63
C GLY A 83 16.31 7.57 -12.31
N ASP A 84 17.59 7.41 -12.00
CA ASP A 84 18.18 6.12 -11.58
C ASP A 84 17.85 5.79 -10.12
N VAL A 85 17.37 6.75 -9.36
CA VAL A 85 16.91 6.62 -7.98
C VAL A 85 15.45 7.02 -7.91
N LEU A 86 14.66 6.21 -7.22
CA LEU A 86 13.22 6.40 -7.03
C LEU A 86 12.93 6.74 -5.57
N LEU A 87 12.25 7.84 -5.34
CA LEU A 87 11.61 8.18 -4.07
C LEU A 87 10.09 8.04 -4.24
N LYS A 88 9.54 6.96 -3.71
CA LYS A 88 8.08 6.77 -3.68
C LYS A 88 7.47 7.57 -2.55
N LEU A 89 6.50 8.40 -2.88
CA LEU A 89 5.68 9.15 -1.93
C LEU A 89 4.20 9.02 -2.28
N ASP A 90 3.38 8.70 -1.29
CA ASP A 90 1.93 8.73 -1.46
C ASP A 90 1.44 10.18 -1.58
N ALA A 91 0.25 10.39 -2.14
CA ALA A 91 -0.28 11.74 -2.41
C ALA A 91 -0.45 12.63 -1.16
N ASP A 92 -0.43 12.02 0.03
CA ASP A 92 -0.48 12.67 1.35
C ASP A 92 0.90 12.83 2.01
N CYS A 93 1.99 12.50 1.30
CA CYS A 93 3.37 12.53 1.81
C CYS A 93 4.26 13.48 1.01
N TRP A 94 5.30 14.01 1.66
CA TRP A 94 6.33 14.84 1.01
C TRP A 94 7.71 14.61 1.65
N PRO A 95 8.83 14.91 0.93
CA PRO A 95 10.16 14.85 1.52
C PRO A 95 10.35 16.07 2.42
N GLU A 96 10.56 15.84 3.72
CA GLU A 96 10.82 16.93 4.69
C GLU A 96 12.32 17.15 4.85
N HIS A 97 13.05 16.09 5.23
CA HIS A 97 14.51 16.13 5.42
C HIS A 97 15.15 14.88 4.80
N ILE A 98 15.29 14.88 3.48
CA ILE A 98 16.02 13.82 2.77
C ILE A 98 17.49 14.24 2.66
N ASP A 99 18.39 13.49 3.30
CA ASP A 99 19.83 13.70 3.21
C ASP A 99 20.34 13.32 1.81
N PRO A 100 20.99 14.25 1.06
CA PRO A 100 21.59 13.93 -0.23
C PRO A 100 22.62 12.79 -0.19
N ALA A 101 23.29 12.59 0.94
CA ALA A 101 24.22 11.47 1.12
C ALA A 101 23.51 10.10 1.12
N LEU A 102 22.26 10.01 1.59
CA LEU A 102 21.45 8.80 1.47
C LEU A 102 21.13 8.48 0.01
N HIS A 103 20.83 9.49 -0.79
CA HIS A 103 20.62 9.36 -2.23
C HIS A 103 21.83 8.68 -2.91
N LEU A 104 23.04 9.15 -2.64
CA LEU A 104 24.25 8.58 -3.21
C LEU A 104 24.48 7.11 -2.75
N LYS A 105 24.18 6.79 -1.50
CA LYS A 105 24.26 5.41 -0.97
C LYS A 105 23.24 4.49 -1.59
N THR A 106 22.09 4.99 -2.03
CA THR A 106 21.01 4.20 -2.64
C THR A 106 21.39 3.64 -4.02
N VAL A 107 22.39 4.20 -4.67
CA VAL A 107 22.96 3.66 -5.92
C VAL A 107 23.70 2.33 -5.67
N SER A 108 24.10 2.05 -4.44
CA SER A 108 24.60 0.76 -3.99
C SER A 108 23.45 -0.16 -3.54
N ASP A 109 23.74 -1.25 -2.87
CA ASP A 109 22.78 -2.29 -2.50
C ASP A 109 21.88 -1.93 -1.30
N VAL A 110 21.71 -0.64 -0.98
CA VAL A 110 20.90 -0.19 0.14
C VAL A 110 19.55 0.35 -0.32
N CYS A 111 18.47 -0.19 0.26
CA CYS A 111 17.11 0.28 0.06
C CYS A 111 16.58 0.89 1.37
N TRP A 112 16.13 2.13 1.31
CA TRP A 112 15.62 2.88 2.45
C TRP A 112 14.11 2.87 2.46
N PHE A 113 13.51 2.58 3.61
CA PHE A 113 12.06 2.63 3.79
C PHE A 113 11.68 3.61 4.89
N GLY A 114 10.50 4.20 4.76
CA GLY A 114 9.99 5.10 5.77
C GLY A 114 9.82 4.42 7.13
N SER A 115 9.95 5.19 8.20
CA SER A 115 9.74 4.77 9.59
C SER A 115 8.64 5.59 10.26
N GLY A 116 8.24 5.21 11.47
CA GLY A 116 7.21 5.88 12.23
C GLY A 116 5.81 5.35 11.96
N SER A 117 4.81 6.24 11.97
CA SER A 117 3.39 5.92 11.85
C SER A 117 2.75 6.64 10.65
N ASP A 118 1.43 6.57 10.54
CA ASP A 118 0.60 7.44 9.69
C ASP A 118 0.88 7.41 8.18
N GLY A 119 1.29 6.25 7.64
CA GLY A 119 1.52 6.08 6.19
C GLY A 119 2.97 6.22 5.76
N ARG A 120 3.87 6.65 6.64
CA ARG A 120 5.30 6.75 6.33
C ARG A 120 5.94 5.41 5.96
N LEU A 121 5.50 4.31 6.57
CA LEU A 121 6.08 2.96 6.39
C LEU A 121 6.05 2.43 4.96
N GLY A 122 5.10 2.88 4.14
CA GLY A 122 4.97 2.48 2.73
C GLY A 122 5.83 3.29 1.76
N GLN A 123 6.55 4.32 2.26
CA GLN A 123 7.41 5.15 1.43
C GLN A 123 8.80 4.53 1.30
N PHE A 124 9.49 4.74 0.17
CA PHE A 124 10.83 4.22 -0.01
C PHE A 124 11.72 5.13 -0.86
N LEU A 125 13.02 5.00 -0.64
CA LEU A 125 14.09 5.54 -1.48
C LEU A 125 15.03 4.40 -1.85
N MET A 126 15.15 4.08 -3.14
CA MET A 126 16.03 3.02 -3.65
C MET A 126 16.44 3.27 -5.10
N SER A 127 17.46 2.56 -5.57
CA SER A 127 17.80 2.57 -6.98
C SER A 127 16.69 1.92 -7.83
N ARG A 128 16.49 2.43 -9.05
CA ARG A 128 15.61 1.81 -10.05
C ARG A 128 16.02 0.35 -10.27
N ALA A 129 17.32 0.08 -10.37
CA ALA A 129 17.84 -1.27 -10.57
C ALA A 129 17.42 -2.23 -9.45
N ALA A 130 17.44 -1.80 -8.19
CA ALA A 130 16.97 -2.61 -7.07
C ALA A 130 15.46 -2.90 -7.18
N PHE A 131 14.65 -1.90 -7.54
CA PHE A 131 13.21 -2.06 -7.73
C PHE A 131 12.90 -3.03 -8.88
N GLU A 132 13.60 -2.91 -10.00
CA GLU A 132 13.46 -3.79 -11.18
C GLU A 132 13.99 -5.21 -10.93
N ALA A 133 15.06 -5.37 -10.14
CA ALA A 133 15.63 -6.68 -9.81
C ALA A 133 14.63 -7.60 -9.12
N VAL A 134 13.69 -7.06 -8.37
CA VAL A 134 12.60 -7.83 -7.74
C VAL A 134 11.31 -7.86 -8.57
N GLY A 135 11.30 -7.30 -9.78
CA GLY A 135 10.11 -7.19 -10.63
C GLY A 135 9.09 -6.15 -10.15
N GLY A 136 9.52 -5.14 -9.38
CA GLY A 136 8.64 -4.13 -8.81
C GLY A 136 7.72 -4.65 -7.71
N PHE A 137 6.57 -4.01 -7.53
CA PHE A 137 5.52 -4.50 -6.64
C PHE A 137 4.81 -5.72 -7.22
N ASN A 138 4.33 -6.60 -6.35
CA ASN A 138 3.54 -7.77 -6.71
C ASN A 138 2.11 -7.37 -7.10
N GLU A 139 1.78 -7.42 -8.38
CA GLU A 139 0.48 -6.99 -8.91
C GLU A 139 -0.66 -7.97 -8.62
N LEU A 140 -0.37 -9.16 -8.10
CA LEU A 140 -1.36 -10.10 -7.61
C LEU A 140 -1.96 -9.70 -6.26
N LEU A 141 -1.32 -8.73 -5.56
CA LEU A 141 -1.83 -8.21 -4.29
C LEU A 141 -2.94 -7.18 -4.57
N VAL A 142 -3.97 -7.20 -3.72
CA VAL A 142 -5.16 -6.37 -3.90
C VAL A 142 -5.46 -5.54 -2.66
N GLY A 143 -6.05 -4.35 -2.88
CA GLY A 143 -6.50 -3.48 -1.81
C GLY A 143 -5.33 -2.93 -0.99
N TYR A 144 -5.46 -2.93 0.35
CA TYR A 144 -4.51 -2.26 1.25
C TYR A 144 -3.76 -3.24 2.15
N GLY A 145 -2.43 -3.15 2.11
CA GLY A 145 -1.52 -3.75 3.08
C GLY A 145 -0.81 -5.01 2.62
N PHE A 146 0.37 -5.24 3.16
CA PHE A 146 1.35 -6.28 2.88
C PHE A 146 2.25 -6.01 1.66
N ASP A 147 1.92 -5.08 0.79
CA ASP A 147 2.67 -4.70 -0.39
C ASP A 147 4.12 -4.27 -0.08
N ASP A 148 4.30 -3.43 0.92
CA ASP A 148 5.61 -2.99 1.42
C ASP A 148 6.43 -4.12 2.06
N LYS A 149 5.77 -5.02 2.77
CA LYS A 149 6.41 -6.17 3.41
C LYS A 149 6.87 -7.22 2.40
N ASP A 150 6.04 -7.46 1.40
CA ASP A 150 6.38 -8.35 0.29
C ASP A 150 7.58 -7.80 -0.50
N LEU A 151 7.56 -6.50 -0.85
CA LEU A 151 8.67 -5.85 -1.55
C LEU A 151 9.97 -5.94 -0.74
N LYS A 152 9.93 -5.61 0.56
CA LYS A 152 11.09 -5.73 1.47
C LYS A 152 11.65 -7.14 1.53
N ALA A 153 10.78 -8.14 1.67
CA ALA A 153 11.20 -9.55 1.75
C ALA A 153 11.89 -10.00 0.46
N ARG A 154 11.39 -9.59 -0.71
CA ARG A 154 12.00 -9.93 -2.00
C ARG A 154 13.35 -9.22 -2.21
N LEU A 155 13.47 -7.95 -1.82
CA LEU A 155 14.75 -7.24 -1.83
C LEU A 155 15.78 -7.92 -0.93
N GLN A 156 15.41 -8.27 0.31
CA GLN A 156 16.28 -8.98 1.23
C GLN A 156 16.71 -10.35 0.71
N SER A 157 15.82 -11.07 0.02
CA SER A 157 16.16 -12.38 -0.56
C SER A 157 17.19 -12.30 -1.69
N LEU A 158 17.32 -11.15 -2.35
CA LEU A 158 18.35 -10.85 -3.34
C LEU A 158 19.62 -10.21 -2.75
N GLY A 159 19.69 -10.07 -1.42
CA GLY A 159 20.86 -9.54 -0.72
C GLY A 159 20.88 -8.03 -0.52
N PHE A 160 19.83 -7.30 -0.91
CA PHE A 160 19.74 -5.86 -0.64
C PHE A 160 19.61 -5.59 0.87
N VAL A 161 20.32 -4.55 1.33
CA VAL A 161 20.27 -4.11 2.73
C VAL A 161 19.07 -3.18 2.91
N ILE A 162 18.15 -3.55 3.81
CA ILE A 162 17.02 -2.68 4.16
C ILE A 162 17.40 -1.81 5.34
N GLN A 163 17.28 -0.50 5.17
CA GLN A 163 17.44 0.51 6.22
C GLN A 163 16.17 1.36 6.36
N LEU A 164 16.04 2.03 7.49
CA LEU A 164 14.91 2.91 7.75
C LEU A 164 15.36 4.38 7.61
N LEU A 165 14.57 5.16 6.88
CA LEU A 165 14.70 6.62 6.88
C LEU A 165 14.35 7.14 8.28
N PRO A 166 15.04 8.18 8.78
CA PRO A 166 14.60 8.88 9.99
C PRO A 166 13.14 9.32 9.84
N GLU A 167 12.36 9.26 10.93
CA GLU A 167 10.93 9.61 10.87
C GLU A 167 10.68 11.04 10.35
N ALA A 168 11.57 11.97 10.72
CA ALA A 168 11.53 13.35 10.26
C ALA A 168 11.81 13.54 8.76
N SER A 169 12.27 12.48 8.04
CA SER A 169 12.58 12.59 6.61
C SER A 169 11.33 12.70 5.73
N ILE A 170 10.18 12.26 6.23
CA ILE A 170 8.93 12.23 5.46
C ILE A 170 7.84 12.93 6.26
N GLY A 171 7.35 14.04 5.71
CA GLY A 171 6.13 14.68 6.18
C GLY A 171 4.89 13.93 5.68
N VAL A 172 3.79 14.01 6.43
CA VAL A 172 2.53 13.35 6.09
C VAL A 172 1.33 14.18 6.54
N ILE A 173 0.28 14.20 5.73
CA ILE A 173 -1.03 14.73 6.13
C ILE A 173 -1.75 13.63 6.94
N PRO A 174 -2.02 13.84 8.23
CA PRO A 174 -2.73 12.84 9.03
C PRO A 174 -4.17 12.64 8.53
N HIS A 175 -4.61 11.40 8.46
CA HIS A 175 -5.99 11.06 8.14
C HIS A 175 -6.40 9.71 8.76
N SER A 176 -7.71 9.48 8.84
CA SER A 176 -8.29 8.31 9.49
C SER A 176 -8.04 7.01 8.72
N ILE A 177 -8.18 5.85 9.37
CA ILE A 177 -8.11 4.55 8.70
C ILE A 177 -9.25 4.41 7.69
N HIS A 178 -10.43 4.95 8.01
CA HIS A 178 -11.57 4.93 7.09
C HIS A 178 -11.25 5.67 5.79
N GLU A 179 -10.65 6.85 5.88
CA GLU A 179 -10.22 7.61 4.73
C GLU A 179 -9.16 6.89 3.89
N ARG A 180 -8.20 6.20 4.55
CA ARG A 180 -7.16 5.40 3.88
C ARG A 180 -7.70 4.23 3.07
N VAL A 181 -8.73 3.56 3.58
CA VAL A 181 -9.29 2.34 2.99
C VAL A 181 -10.46 2.64 2.06
N SER A 182 -11.11 3.80 2.22
CA SER A 182 -12.26 4.18 1.40
C SER A 182 -11.86 4.42 -0.06
N ARG A 183 -12.71 3.95 -0.94
CA ARG A 183 -12.56 4.17 -2.40
C ARG A 183 -13.26 5.44 -2.87
N THR A 184 -13.85 6.20 -1.94
CA THR A 184 -14.65 7.40 -2.23
C THR A 184 -13.94 8.66 -1.76
N ASP A 185 -14.22 9.78 -2.42
CA ASP A 185 -13.74 11.12 -2.09
C ASP A 185 -14.38 11.62 -0.81
N ILE A 186 -13.90 11.16 0.33
CA ILE A 186 -14.37 11.63 1.62
C ILE A 186 -13.48 12.79 2.05
N LYS A 187 -13.89 14.01 1.73
CA LYS A 187 -13.25 15.22 2.23
C LYS A 187 -13.69 15.46 3.66
N GLY A 188 -12.78 15.29 4.62
CA GLY A 188 -12.92 15.83 5.97
C GLY A 188 -14.13 15.36 6.79
N LEU A 189 -14.75 14.24 6.45
CA LEU A 189 -15.82 13.65 7.24
C LEU A 189 -15.22 12.92 8.44
N SER A 190 -15.64 13.30 9.65
CA SER A 190 -15.41 12.49 10.83
C SER A 190 -16.04 11.11 10.61
N SER A 191 -15.24 10.06 10.58
CA SER A 191 -15.75 8.70 10.47
C SER A 191 -16.44 8.29 11.76
N SER A 192 -17.58 7.62 11.65
CA SER A 192 -18.22 7.02 12.81
C SER A 192 -17.38 5.86 13.36
N PRO A 193 -17.47 5.52 14.66
CA PRO A 193 -16.75 4.36 15.22
C PRO A 193 -17.02 3.05 14.45
N LEU A 194 -18.22 2.90 13.91
CA LEU A 194 -18.58 1.74 13.08
C LEU A 194 -17.79 1.73 11.75
N GLN A 195 -17.70 2.88 11.08
CA GLN A 195 -16.93 3.01 9.84
C GLN A 195 -15.44 2.74 10.06
N GLU A 196 -14.87 3.22 11.16
CA GLU A 196 -13.47 2.90 11.52
C GLU A 196 -13.28 1.40 11.78
N SER A 197 -14.20 0.76 12.50
CA SER A 197 -14.15 -0.69 12.77
C SER A 197 -14.25 -1.53 11.50
N LEU A 198 -15.16 -1.17 10.60
CA LEU A 198 -15.31 -1.82 9.28
C LEU A 198 -14.04 -1.66 8.44
N SER A 199 -13.48 -0.45 8.39
CA SER A 199 -12.27 -0.15 7.62
C SER A 199 -11.05 -0.88 8.19
N PHE A 200 -10.94 -0.97 9.52
CA PHE A 200 -9.90 -1.75 10.17
C PHE A 200 -10.02 -3.24 9.85
N ALA A 201 -11.22 -3.81 9.93
CA ALA A 201 -11.47 -5.20 9.58
C ALA A 201 -11.15 -5.48 8.09
N GLN A 202 -11.55 -4.59 7.19
CA GLN A 202 -11.24 -4.69 5.76
C GLN A 202 -9.73 -4.66 5.50
N ARG A 203 -9.00 -3.74 6.15
CA ARG A 203 -7.54 -3.65 6.05
C ARG A 203 -6.87 -4.94 6.53
N ARG A 204 -7.27 -5.47 7.67
CA ARG A 204 -6.71 -6.71 8.23
C ARG A 204 -6.98 -7.91 7.33
N ALA A 205 -8.20 -8.03 6.83
CA ALA A 205 -8.60 -9.09 5.91
C ALA A 205 -7.78 -9.07 4.62
N THR A 206 -7.60 -7.88 4.03
CA THR A 206 -6.83 -7.71 2.81
C THR A 206 -5.35 -8.00 3.04
N ALA A 207 -4.75 -7.45 4.11
CA ALA A 207 -3.34 -7.70 4.43
C ALA A 207 -3.05 -9.19 4.68
N MET A 208 -3.97 -9.92 5.33
CA MET A 208 -3.82 -11.35 5.56
C MET A 208 -3.92 -12.14 4.25
N SER A 209 -4.93 -11.85 3.42
CA SER A 209 -5.06 -12.51 2.12
C SER A 209 -3.87 -12.22 1.20
N ASN A 210 -3.35 -10.99 1.20
CA ASN A 210 -2.17 -10.64 0.43
C ASN A 210 -0.92 -11.40 0.89
N ARG A 211 -0.75 -11.55 2.21
CA ARG A 211 0.35 -12.37 2.75
C ARG A 211 0.29 -13.82 2.25
N VAL A 212 -0.89 -14.39 2.22
CA VAL A 212 -1.11 -15.75 1.72
C VAL A 212 -0.89 -15.80 0.21
N ALA A 213 -1.44 -14.84 -0.54
CA ALA A 213 -1.26 -14.72 -1.98
C ALA A 213 0.23 -14.67 -2.37
N ALA A 214 1.01 -13.82 -1.71
CA ALA A 214 2.45 -13.69 -1.96
C ALA A 214 3.22 -15.00 -1.71
N ALA A 215 2.78 -15.82 -0.76
CA ALA A 215 3.40 -17.10 -0.48
C ALA A 215 3.03 -18.20 -1.48
N TYR A 216 1.76 -18.20 -1.97
CA TYR A 216 1.30 -19.16 -2.98
C TYR A 216 1.77 -18.82 -4.38
N SER A 217 1.83 -17.54 -4.72
CA SER A 217 2.23 -17.04 -6.03
C SER A 217 3.36 -16.01 -5.86
N PRO A 218 4.59 -16.45 -5.59
CA PRO A 218 5.72 -15.55 -5.39
C PRO A 218 5.98 -14.70 -6.63
N TRP A 219 6.10 -13.39 -6.41
CA TRP A 219 6.44 -12.43 -7.46
C TRP A 219 7.95 -12.35 -7.63
N THR A 220 8.41 -12.36 -8.88
CA THR A 220 9.84 -12.33 -9.22
C THR A 220 10.10 -11.38 -10.38
N THR A 221 11.35 -11.15 -10.72
CA THR A 221 11.75 -10.39 -11.91
C THR A 221 11.21 -10.99 -13.22
N HIS A 222 10.86 -12.28 -13.23
CA HIS A 222 10.25 -12.96 -14.39
C HIS A 222 8.72 -12.87 -14.41
N SER A 223 8.10 -12.33 -13.35
CA SER A 223 6.67 -12.16 -13.32
C SER A 223 6.26 -11.07 -14.29
N MET A 224 5.22 -11.36 -15.07
CA MET A 224 4.72 -10.41 -16.06
C MET A 224 3.71 -9.47 -15.40
N GLY A 225 4.10 -8.21 -15.27
CA GLY A 225 3.19 -7.15 -14.82
C GLY A 225 2.28 -6.64 -15.94
N THR A 226 1.27 -5.87 -15.56
CA THR A 226 0.33 -5.27 -16.49
C THR A 226 1.05 -4.36 -17.50
N ARG A 227 0.78 -4.56 -18.78
CA ARG A 227 1.25 -3.67 -19.85
C ARG A 227 0.27 -2.51 -19.99
N TYR A 228 0.83 -1.31 -20.14
CA TYR A 228 0.08 -0.11 -20.44
C TYR A 228 0.51 0.40 -21.81
N VAL A 229 -0.46 0.72 -22.63
CA VAL A 229 -0.26 1.25 -23.99
C VAL A 229 -0.77 2.67 -24.06
N GLN A 230 -0.09 3.50 -24.85
CA GLN A 230 -0.50 4.89 -25.04
C GLN A 230 -1.75 4.93 -25.95
N SER A 231 -2.78 5.63 -25.49
CA SER A 231 -4.00 5.88 -26.27
C SER A 231 -3.79 7.03 -27.24
N GLN A 232 -4.78 7.26 -28.12
CA GLN A 232 -4.80 8.41 -29.01
C GLN A 232 -4.80 9.76 -28.28
N ASN A 233 -5.29 9.79 -27.02
CA ASN A 233 -5.34 11.00 -26.17
C ASN A 233 -4.07 11.19 -25.34
N GLN A 234 -2.99 10.48 -25.63
CA GLN A 234 -1.74 10.48 -24.87
C GLN A 234 -1.88 9.99 -23.42
N THR A 235 -2.99 9.35 -23.08
CA THR A 235 -3.17 8.67 -21.79
C THR A 235 -2.76 7.22 -21.89
N LEU A 236 -2.54 6.57 -20.75
CA LEU A 236 -2.15 5.16 -20.67
C LEU A 236 -3.38 4.29 -20.38
N ILE A 237 -3.54 3.21 -21.11
CA ILE A 237 -4.63 2.24 -20.92
C ILE A 237 -4.03 0.86 -20.70
N ALA A 238 -4.56 0.12 -19.72
CA ALA A 238 -4.11 -1.25 -19.44
C ALA A 238 -4.50 -2.20 -20.59
N ASP A 239 -3.54 -2.97 -21.07
CA ASP A 239 -3.83 -4.18 -21.83
C ASP A 239 -4.40 -5.23 -20.89
N GLN A 240 -5.72 -5.40 -20.91
CA GLN A 240 -6.46 -6.27 -20.01
C GLN A 240 -6.01 -7.74 -20.11
N THR A 241 -5.44 -8.17 -21.24
CA THR A 241 -4.93 -9.54 -21.40
C THR A 241 -3.63 -9.78 -20.64
N SER A 242 -2.92 -8.72 -20.30
CA SER A 242 -1.67 -8.77 -19.54
C SER A 242 -1.85 -8.65 -18.02
N VAL A 243 -3.06 -8.36 -17.53
CA VAL A 243 -3.31 -8.19 -16.09
C VAL A 243 -3.10 -9.50 -15.36
N PRO A 244 -2.16 -9.59 -14.40
CA PRO A 244 -1.92 -10.82 -13.67
C PRO A 244 -3.14 -11.24 -12.86
N GLN A 245 -3.44 -12.53 -12.89
CA GLN A 245 -4.55 -13.12 -12.15
C GLN A 245 -4.10 -14.38 -11.45
N HIS A 246 -4.67 -14.63 -10.28
CA HIS A 246 -4.52 -15.94 -9.64
C HIS A 246 -5.32 -17.00 -10.40
N GLU A 247 -4.85 -18.23 -10.32
CA GLU A 247 -5.65 -19.39 -10.71
C GLU A 247 -7.02 -19.35 -10.00
N PRO A 248 -8.14 -19.71 -10.69
CA PRO A 248 -9.48 -19.58 -10.12
C PRO A 248 -9.66 -20.26 -8.75
N SER A 249 -9.01 -21.39 -8.53
CA SER A 249 -9.01 -22.12 -7.25
C SER A 249 -8.37 -21.31 -6.14
N VAL A 250 -7.20 -20.73 -6.41
CA VAL A 250 -6.47 -19.87 -5.47
C VAL A 250 -7.25 -18.59 -5.19
N ALA A 251 -7.81 -17.96 -6.23
CA ALA A 251 -8.61 -16.76 -6.08
C ALA A 251 -9.83 -17.00 -5.17
N GLY A 252 -10.51 -18.14 -5.31
CA GLY A 252 -11.63 -18.54 -4.47
C GLY A 252 -11.22 -18.72 -3.00
N GLU A 253 -10.09 -19.39 -2.75
CA GLU A 253 -9.56 -19.57 -1.40
C GLU A 253 -9.16 -18.25 -0.74
N LEU A 254 -8.50 -17.34 -1.47
CA LEU A 254 -8.13 -16.03 -0.97
C LEU A 254 -9.35 -15.17 -0.64
N GLU A 255 -10.40 -15.23 -1.46
CA GLU A 255 -11.65 -14.52 -1.18
C GLU A 255 -12.35 -15.10 0.05
N ARG A 256 -12.38 -16.43 0.19
CA ARG A 256 -12.92 -17.09 1.39
C ARG A 256 -12.14 -16.65 2.63
N LEU A 257 -10.81 -16.66 2.58
CA LEU A 257 -9.96 -16.20 3.68
C LEU A 257 -10.25 -14.74 4.04
N ARG A 258 -10.36 -13.86 3.04
CA ARG A 258 -10.69 -12.45 3.24
C ARG A 258 -11.99 -12.24 4.00
N ARG A 259 -13.05 -12.93 3.58
CA ARG A 259 -14.35 -12.90 4.28
C ARG A 259 -14.25 -13.42 5.71
N GLN A 260 -13.48 -14.48 5.92
CA GLN A 260 -13.30 -15.05 7.25
C GLN A 260 -12.58 -14.10 8.20
N VAL A 261 -11.48 -13.51 7.74
CA VAL A 261 -10.71 -12.55 8.56
C VAL A 261 -11.51 -11.27 8.78
N PHE A 262 -12.21 -10.76 7.75
CA PHE A 262 -13.06 -9.58 7.88
C PHE A 262 -14.11 -9.76 8.99
N TRP A 263 -14.90 -10.81 8.93
CA TRP A 263 -15.91 -11.08 9.96
C TRP A 263 -15.28 -11.37 11.32
N GLY A 264 -14.12 -12.05 11.30
CA GLY A 264 -13.31 -12.24 12.48
C GLY A 264 -12.91 -10.94 13.15
N GLU A 265 -12.38 -9.98 12.46
CA GLU A 265 -11.93 -8.69 12.99
C GLU A 265 -13.11 -7.75 13.28
N PHE A 266 -14.10 -7.67 12.40
CA PHE A 266 -15.27 -6.81 12.58
C PHE A 266 -16.06 -7.15 13.83
N LEU A 267 -16.18 -8.44 14.14
CA LEU A 267 -16.84 -8.86 15.37
C LEU A 267 -15.96 -8.70 16.63
N LEU A 268 -14.86 -7.96 16.61
CA LEU A 268 -14.02 -7.54 17.75
C LEU A 268 -13.40 -8.67 18.58
N ILE A 269 -12.57 -9.54 17.98
CA ILE A 269 -11.67 -10.35 18.79
C ILE A 269 -10.38 -9.57 19.05
N PRO A 270 -10.03 -9.26 20.30
CA PRO A 270 -8.70 -8.72 20.57
C PRO A 270 -7.64 -9.70 20.06
N ALA A 271 -6.70 -9.23 19.25
CA ALA A 271 -5.57 -10.03 18.76
C ALA A 271 -4.79 -10.70 19.91
N ALA A 272 -4.84 -10.12 21.11
CA ALA A 272 -4.31 -10.68 22.33
C ALA A 272 -4.94 -12.02 22.74
N VAL A 273 -6.23 -12.24 22.45
CA VAL A 273 -6.91 -13.49 22.74
C VAL A 273 -6.51 -14.58 21.74
N VAL A 274 -6.39 -14.23 20.46
CA VAL A 274 -5.93 -15.18 19.42
C VAL A 274 -4.52 -15.69 19.72
N ARG A 275 -3.62 -14.84 20.22
CA ARG A 275 -2.25 -15.21 20.57
C ARG A 275 -2.16 -16.16 21.78
N ARG A 276 -3.20 -16.25 22.59
CA ARG A 276 -3.27 -17.11 23.78
C ARG A 276 -3.94 -18.44 23.54
N LEU A 277 -4.44 -18.71 22.31
CA LEU A 277 -4.99 -19.99 21.99
C LEU A 277 -3.92 -21.07 21.94
N PRO A 278 -4.18 -22.24 22.50
CA PRO A 278 -3.33 -23.40 22.28
C PRO A 278 -3.14 -23.67 20.79
N GLN A 279 -1.90 -23.89 20.37
CA GLN A 279 -1.58 -24.18 18.97
C GLN A 279 -2.34 -25.39 18.39
N CYS A 280 -2.73 -26.33 19.26
CA CYS A 280 -3.53 -27.51 18.89
C CYS A 280 -4.94 -27.15 18.38
N LEU A 281 -5.43 -25.92 18.64
CA LEU A 281 -6.72 -25.42 18.13
C LEU A 281 -6.57 -24.63 16.81
N LEU A 282 -5.34 -24.46 16.34
CA LEU A 282 -5.03 -23.76 15.11
C LEU A 282 -4.59 -24.80 14.06
N SER A 283 -5.33 -24.95 12.98
CA SER A 283 -4.87 -25.73 11.84
C SER A 283 -3.93 -24.88 10.98
N SER A 284 -2.83 -25.45 10.54
CA SER A 284 -1.96 -24.87 9.53
C SER A 284 -2.17 -25.56 8.18
N ASP A 285 -2.04 -24.80 7.10
CA ASP A 285 -1.95 -25.36 5.76
C ASP A 285 -0.57 -25.99 5.50
N ALA A 286 -0.39 -26.61 4.34
CA ALA A 286 0.86 -27.23 3.93
C ALA A 286 2.07 -26.24 3.89
N LYS A 287 1.84 -24.95 3.91
CA LYS A 287 2.86 -23.87 3.94
C LYS A 287 3.03 -23.24 5.32
N GLY A 288 2.44 -23.81 6.36
CA GLY A 288 2.56 -23.32 7.75
C GLY A 288 1.72 -22.09 8.08
N PHE A 289 0.78 -21.67 7.21
CA PHE A 289 -0.16 -20.59 7.52
C PHE A 289 -1.35 -21.12 8.31
N TYR A 290 -1.77 -20.39 9.33
CA TYR A 290 -2.93 -20.78 10.13
C TYR A 290 -4.22 -20.63 9.30
N VAL A 291 -4.93 -21.72 9.13
CA VAL A 291 -6.25 -21.77 8.49
C VAL A 291 -7.31 -21.93 9.57
N ILE A 292 -8.24 -20.98 9.63
CA ILE A 292 -9.36 -21.04 10.58
C ILE A 292 -10.44 -21.96 9.99
N CYS A 293 -10.57 -23.18 10.51
CA CYS A 293 -11.64 -24.10 10.11
C CYS A 293 -13.02 -23.65 10.63
N GLN A 294 -14.13 -24.22 10.09
CA GLN A 294 -15.49 -23.81 10.47
C GLN A 294 -15.81 -24.04 11.96
N TRP A 295 -15.26 -25.10 12.56
CA TRP A 295 -15.45 -25.39 13.99
C TRP A 295 -14.77 -24.33 14.87
N HIS A 296 -13.60 -23.84 14.48
CA HIS A 296 -12.96 -22.72 15.16
C HIS A 296 -13.80 -21.45 15.08
N LYS A 297 -14.52 -21.22 13.98
CA LYS A 297 -15.43 -20.07 13.85
C LYS A 297 -16.58 -20.15 14.83
N ILE A 298 -17.25 -21.30 14.94
CA ILE A 298 -18.38 -21.50 15.86
C ILE A 298 -17.92 -21.35 17.29
N TYR A 299 -16.82 -22.00 17.66
CA TYR A 299 -16.22 -21.89 19.00
C TYR A 299 -15.84 -20.45 19.34
N TRP A 300 -15.20 -19.76 18.40
CA TRP A 300 -14.83 -18.37 18.55
C TRP A 300 -16.03 -17.45 18.68
N LEU A 301 -17.04 -17.59 17.84
CA LEU A 301 -18.26 -16.79 17.92
C LEU A 301 -18.94 -16.97 19.28
N SER A 302 -18.95 -18.18 19.82
CA SER A 302 -19.54 -18.48 21.12
C SER A 302 -18.74 -17.87 22.27
N ILE A 303 -17.45 -18.09 22.32
CA ILE A 303 -16.58 -17.50 23.36
C ILE A 303 -16.57 -15.97 23.30
N ARG A 304 -16.60 -15.41 22.10
CA ARG A 304 -16.66 -13.96 21.91
C ARG A 304 -17.91 -13.32 22.46
N GLN A 305 -19.05 -13.88 22.19
CA GLN A 305 -20.29 -13.33 22.72
C GLN A 305 -20.23 -13.32 24.24
N ILE A 306 -19.73 -14.39 24.85
CA ILE A 306 -19.53 -14.45 26.30
C ILE A 306 -18.55 -13.37 26.77
N PHE A 307 -17.40 -13.24 26.12
CA PHE A 307 -16.41 -12.20 26.48
C PHE A 307 -16.91 -10.78 26.20
N HIS A 308 -17.63 -10.57 25.13
CA HIS A 308 -18.22 -9.27 24.82
C HIS A 308 -19.23 -8.85 25.87
N PHE A 309 -20.10 -9.74 26.30
CA PHE A 309 -21.02 -9.50 27.42
C PHE A 309 -20.32 -9.24 28.75
N LEU A 310 -19.16 -9.85 28.99
CA LEU A 310 -18.39 -9.66 30.23
C LEU A 310 -17.54 -8.38 30.22
N VAL A 311 -17.04 -7.96 29.08
CA VAL A 311 -16.12 -6.82 28.93
C VAL A 311 -16.85 -5.53 28.56
N MET A 312 -18.01 -5.61 27.92
CA MET A 312 -18.81 -4.47 27.49
C MET A 312 -19.14 -3.48 28.63
N PRO A 313 -19.46 -3.90 29.87
CA PRO A 313 -19.66 -3.00 31.00
C PRO A 313 -18.37 -2.30 31.50
N LEU A 314 -17.18 -2.77 31.09
CA LEU A 314 -15.88 -2.23 31.51
C LEU A 314 -15.30 -1.24 30.50
N GLU A 315 -15.95 -1.03 29.36
CA GLU A 315 -15.49 -0.06 28.35
C GLU A 315 -15.84 1.38 28.78
N PRO A 316 -14.85 2.31 28.75
CA PRO A 316 -15.04 3.70 29.24
C PRO A 316 -16.11 4.54 28.54
N GLY A 317 -16.73 4.02 27.49
CA GLY A 317 -17.79 4.71 26.73
C GLY A 317 -19.19 4.10 26.89
N PHE A 318 -19.29 2.92 27.50
CA PHE A 318 -20.56 2.17 27.55
C PHE A 318 -21.64 2.89 28.40
N TRP A 319 -21.22 3.56 29.48
CA TRP A 319 -22.12 4.28 30.41
C TRP A 319 -22.39 5.75 30.05
N ARG A 320 -21.85 6.21 28.90
CA ARG A 320 -22.14 7.55 28.38
C ARG A 320 -23.20 7.49 27.27
N ILE A 321 -24.44 7.13 27.66
CA ILE A 321 -25.64 7.36 26.86
C ILE A 321 -26.32 8.61 27.41
#